data_a247cbcbfc2919448b37b7b68e22f90e
#
_entry.id   a247cbcbfc2919448b37b7b68e22f90e
#
_cell.length_a   1.000
_cell.length_b   1.000
_cell.length_c   1.000
_cell.angle_alpha   90.00
_cell.angle_beta   90.00
_cell.angle_gamma   90.00
#
_symmetry.space_group_name_H-M   'P 1'
#
loop_
_entity.id
_entity.type
_entity.pdbx_description
1 polymer ?
#
loop_
_entity_poly.entity_id
_entity_poly.type
_entity_poly.pdbx_seq_one_letter_code
_entity_poly.pdbx_strand_id
1 'polypeptide(L)'
;NAKHLIVSDISEITGINDRQQLADCEAMLQDRIRQHWLKEGVSFIDPKSCTISEETQFGRDVVVEPQCHFRGNCKIGNSCRIGPGSLIIDAEIGNDATVLMSVINSAKIGDGCNIGPFAHLRPQADLGENVRIGNFVEVKKSSIGSGSKVNHLSYIGDAKLGLNVNVGAGTITAN
;
A
#
# COMPACT_ATOMS: atom_id res chain seq x y z
N ASN A 1 37.11 -31.41 5.88
CA ASN A 1 36.10 -32.19 5.16
C ASN A 1 35.06 -31.21 4.59
N ALA A 2 35.15 -30.95 3.27
CA ALA A 2 34.12 -30.21 2.57
C ALA A 2 32.86 -31.09 2.44
N LYS A 3 31.68 -30.57 2.78
CA LYS A 3 30.41 -31.23 2.53
C LYS A 3 29.75 -30.56 1.32
N HIS A 4 29.21 -31.35 0.44
CA HIS A 4 28.42 -30.85 -0.69
C HIS A 4 26.98 -30.65 -0.21
N LEU A 5 26.44 -29.43 -0.42
CA LEU A 5 25.03 -29.14 -0.29
C LEU A 5 24.43 -29.15 -1.70
N ILE A 6 23.44 -30.00 -1.91
CA ILE A 6 22.69 -30.01 -3.18
C ILE A 6 21.58 -28.98 -3.05
N VAL A 7 21.61 -27.93 -3.86
CA VAL A 7 20.59 -26.91 -3.95
C VAL A 7 19.56 -27.33 -4.99
N SER A 8 18.30 -27.39 -4.65
CA SER A 8 17.21 -27.80 -5.54
C SER A 8 16.82 -26.72 -6.56
N ASP A 9 17.05 -25.45 -6.19
CA ASP A 9 16.75 -24.29 -7.04
C ASP A 9 18.04 -23.51 -7.32
N ILE A 10 18.50 -23.57 -8.57
CA ILE A 10 19.74 -22.91 -9.00
C ILE A 10 19.69 -21.37 -8.82
N SER A 11 18.49 -20.78 -8.78
CA SER A 11 18.33 -19.34 -8.58
C SER A 11 18.77 -18.86 -7.19
N GLU A 12 18.85 -19.77 -6.19
CA GLU A 12 19.34 -19.45 -4.84
C GLU A 12 20.85 -19.19 -4.77
N ILE A 13 21.59 -19.62 -5.79
CA ILE A 13 23.06 -19.49 -5.85
C ILE A 13 23.53 -18.63 -7.02
N THR A 14 22.60 -17.89 -7.66
CA THR A 14 22.94 -17.05 -8.80
C THR A 14 23.80 -15.87 -8.36
N GLY A 15 25.02 -15.77 -8.88
CA GLY A 15 25.90 -14.64 -8.63
C GLY A 15 25.47 -13.42 -9.43
N ILE A 16 25.68 -12.21 -8.87
CA ILE A 16 25.36 -10.93 -9.50
C ILE A 16 26.67 -10.20 -9.78
N ASN A 17 27.00 -9.98 -11.05
CA ASN A 17 28.21 -9.28 -11.49
C ASN A 17 27.90 -8.02 -12.29
N ASP A 18 26.69 -7.87 -12.81
CA ASP A 18 26.26 -6.72 -13.60
C ASP A 18 24.77 -6.36 -13.31
N ARG A 19 24.33 -5.27 -13.93
CA ARG A 19 22.96 -4.76 -13.73
C ARG A 19 21.89 -5.63 -14.39
N GLN A 20 22.24 -6.36 -15.44
CA GLN A 20 21.30 -7.29 -16.08
C GLN A 20 21.02 -8.46 -15.14
N GLN A 21 22.07 -9.07 -14.58
CA GLN A 21 21.93 -10.15 -13.60
C GLN A 21 21.18 -9.69 -12.33
N LEU A 22 21.42 -8.46 -11.90
CA LEU A 22 20.64 -7.87 -10.79
C LEU A 22 19.15 -7.77 -11.13
N ALA A 23 18.81 -7.28 -12.32
CA ALA A 23 17.42 -7.18 -12.77
C ALA A 23 16.76 -8.56 -12.91
N ASP A 24 17.50 -9.55 -13.39
CA ASP A 24 17.01 -10.92 -13.51
C ASP A 24 16.75 -11.55 -12.13
N CYS A 25 17.64 -11.34 -11.16
CA CYS A 25 17.45 -11.78 -9.77
C CYS A 25 16.25 -11.10 -9.12
N GLU A 26 16.09 -9.78 -9.29
CA GLU A 26 14.92 -9.05 -8.80
C GLU A 26 13.61 -9.60 -9.40
N ALA A 27 13.60 -9.87 -10.71
CA ALA A 27 12.41 -10.44 -11.36
C ALA A 27 12.06 -11.84 -10.77
N MET A 28 13.04 -12.68 -10.52
CA MET A 28 12.84 -13.99 -9.88
C MET A 28 12.30 -13.85 -8.45
N LEU A 29 12.85 -12.93 -7.65
CA LEU A 29 12.39 -12.65 -6.31
C LEU A 29 10.94 -12.17 -6.32
N GLN A 30 10.61 -11.20 -7.19
CA GLN A 30 9.25 -10.68 -7.34
C GLN A 30 8.26 -11.77 -7.77
N ASP A 31 8.67 -12.69 -8.64
CA ASP A 31 7.83 -13.82 -9.03
C ASP A 31 7.56 -14.77 -7.86
N ARG A 32 8.54 -15.05 -7.00
CA ARG A 32 8.34 -15.86 -5.78
C ARG A 32 7.37 -15.20 -4.82
N ILE A 33 7.53 -13.91 -4.54
CA ILE A 33 6.65 -13.15 -3.63
C ILE A 33 5.21 -13.18 -4.16
N ARG A 34 4.99 -12.88 -5.44
CA ARG A 34 3.67 -12.90 -6.06
C ARG A 34 3.03 -14.28 -6.03
N GLN A 35 3.78 -15.34 -6.35
CA GLN A 35 3.29 -16.72 -6.29
C GLN A 35 2.90 -17.15 -4.86
N HIS A 36 3.66 -16.71 -3.86
CA HIS A 36 3.30 -16.93 -2.46
C HIS A 36 1.93 -16.31 -2.16
N TRP A 37 1.73 -15.03 -2.42
CA TRP A 37 0.50 -14.32 -2.10
C TRP A 37 -0.70 -14.80 -2.93
N LEU A 38 -0.51 -15.19 -4.19
CA LEU A 38 -1.56 -15.84 -4.98
C LEU A 38 -2.08 -17.12 -4.31
N LYS A 39 -1.18 -17.94 -3.71
CA LYS A 39 -1.57 -19.15 -2.97
C LYS A 39 -2.25 -18.84 -1.64
N GLU A 40 -1.90 -17.70 -1.01
CA GLU A 40 -2.50 -17.23 0.24
C GLU A 40 -3.83 -16.49 0.03
N GLY A 41 -4.35 -16.41 -1.20
CA GLY A 41 -5.68 -15.88 -1.49
C GLY A 41 -5.71 -14.40 -1.91
N VAL A 42 -4.57 -13.83 -2.32
CA VAL A 42 -4.52 -12.50 -2.93
C VAL A 42 -4.76 -12.62 -4.44
N SER A 43 -5.61 -11.79 -5.00
CA SER A 43 -5.87 -11.71 -6.43
C SER A 43 -5.10 -10.55 -7.06
N PHE A 44 -4.20 -10.83 -8.00
CA PHE A 44 -3.53 -9.82 -8.82
C PHE A 44 -4.13 -9.81 -10.22
N ILE A 45 -4.62 -8.65 -10.68
CA ILE A 45 -5.20 -8.51 -12.04
C ILE A 45 -4.10 -8.58 -13.10
N ASP A 46 -2.96 -7.95 -12.85
CA ASP A 46 -1.74 -8.09 -13.64
C ASP A 46 -0.53 -8.26 -12.71
N PRO A 47 -0.19 -9.50 -12.32
CA PRO A 47 0.86 -9.73 -11.35
C PRO A 47 2.21 -9.13 -11.73
N LYS A 48 2.57 -9.17 -13.01
CA LYS A 48 3.90 -8.73 -13.47
C LYS A 48 4.11 -7.22 -13.39
N SER A 49 3.05 -6.44 -13.38
CA SER A 49 3.13 -4.98 -13.24
C SER A 49 3.26 -4.52 -11.78
N CYS A 50 3.10 -5.43 -10.82
CA CYS A 50 3.14 -5.11 -9.40
C CYS A 50 4.49 -5.47 -8.78
N THR A 51 5.00 -4.61 -7.89
CA THR A 51 6.21 -4.90 -7.08
C THR A 51 5.85 -4.94 -5.60
N ILE A 52 6.41 -5.91 -4.89
CA ILE A 52 6.04 -6.19 -3.50
C ILE A 52 7.32 -6.41 -2.68
N SER A 53 7.49 -5.66 -1.61
CA SER A 53 8.56 -5.90 -0.63
C SER A 53 8.33 -7.22 0.13
N GLU A 54 9.40 -7.90 0.52
CA GLU A 54 9.32 -9.13 1.30
C GLU A 54 8.63 -8.95 2.66
N GLU A 55 8.70 -7.75 3.24
CA GLU A 55 8.06 -7.43 4.52
C GLU A 55 6.56 -7.15 4.40
N THR A 56 6.04 -7.03 3.17
CA THR A 56 4.61 -6.78 2.94
C THR A 56 3.77 -7.99 3.35
N GLN A 57 2.69 -7.73 4.08
CA GLN A 57 1.72 -8.73 4.50
C GLN A 57 0.34 -8.37 3.95
N PHE A 58 -0.33 -9.36 3.40
CA PHE A 58 -1.72 -9.23 2.94
C PHE A 58 -2.64 -10.13 3.75
N GLY A 59 -3.84 -9.64 4.02
CA GLY A 59 -4.96 -10.45 4.47
C GLY A 59 -5.57 -11.28 3.33
N ARG A 60 -6.69 -11.93 3.63
CA ARG A 60 -7.43 -12.75 2.66
C ARG A 60 -8.28 -11.89 1.73
N ASP A 61 -8.57 -12.40 0.55
CA ASP A 61 -9.49 -11.80 -0.43
C ASP A 61 -9.11 -10.37 -0.84
N VAL A 62 -7.82 -10.04 -0.78
CA VAL A 62 -7.30 -8.76 -1.26
C VAL A 62 -7.22 -8.79 -2.78
N VAL A 63 -7.70 -7.74 -3.42
CA VAL A 63 -7.59 -7.54 -4.88
C VAL A 63 -6.58 -6.43 -5.15
N VAL A 64 -5.52 -6.75 -5.90
CA VAL A 64 -4.49 -5.82 -6.33
C VAL A 64 -4.59 -5.59 -7.83
N GLU A 65 -4.84 -4.35 -8.22
CA GLU A 65 -4.93 -3.94 -9.62
C GLU A 65 -3.54 -3.66 -10.22
N PRO A 66 -3.45 -3.45 -11.55
CA PRO A 66 -2.15 -3.26 -12.21
C PRO A 66 -1.34 -2.08 -11.67
N GLN A 67 -0.01 -2.19 -11.77
CA GLN A 67 0.95 -1.12 -11.44
C GLN A 67 0.88 -0.66 -9.97
N CYS A 68 0.51 -1.55 -9.05
CA CYS A 68 0.60 -1.29 -7.63
C CYS A 68 2.00 -1.63 -7.09
N HIS A 69 2.50 -0.77 -6.21
CA HIS A 69 3.83 -0.94 -5.62
C HIS A 69 3.73 -0.90 -4.09
N PHE A 70 4.27 -1.93 -3.45
CA PHE A 70 4.34 -2.04 -1.99
C PHE A 70 5.80 -2.01 -1.58
N ARG A 71 6.19 -1.03 -0.76
CA ARG A 71 7.58 -0.82 -0.32
C ARG A 71 7.68 -0.85 1.20
N GLY A 72 8.71 -1.50 1.70
CA GLY A 72 8.94 -1.63 3.14
C GLY A 72 7.87 -2.48 3.82
N ASN A 73 7.58 -2.20 5.07
CA ASN A 73 6.67 -2.97 5.91
C ASN A 73 5.22 -2.51 5.71
N CYS A 74 4.55 -3.04 4.70
CA CYS A 74 3.14 -2.78 4.46
C CYS A 74 2.27 -3.89 5.08
N LYS A 75 1.17 -3.51 5.73
CA LYS A 75 0.16 -4.45 6.23
C LYS A 75 -1.19 -4.08 5.63
N ILE A 76 -1.74 -5.00 4.86
CA ILE A 76 -3.02 -4.82 4.16
C ILE A 76 -4.03 -5.80 4.76
N GLY A 77 -5.13 -5.28 5.27
CA GLY A 77 -6.20 -6.08 5.87
C GLY A 77 -6.97 -6.93 4.86
N ASN A 78 -7.94 -7.69 5.36
CA ASN A 78 -8.77 -8.57 4.53
C ASN A 78 -9.70 -7.76 3.61
N SER A 79 -10.09 -8.36 2.49
CA SER A 79 -11.10 -7.83 1.57
C SER A 79 -10.79 -6.42 1.03
N CYS A 80 -9.53 -6.03 1.04
CA CYS A 80 -9.10 -4.74 0.52
C CYS A 80 -9.02 -4.73 -1.01
N ARG A 81 -9.29 -3.58 -1.61
CA ARG A 81 -9.05 -3.33 -3.02
C ARG A 81 -7.99 -2.23 -3.18
N ILE A 82 -6.84 -2.60 -3.71
CA ILE A 82 -5.76 -1.65 -4.02
C ILE A 82 -5.78 -1.41 -5.52
N GLY A 83 -6.29 -0.25 -5.89
CA GLY A 83 -6.54 0.15 -7.28
C GLY A 83 -5.30 0.60 -8.02
N PRO A 84 -5.39 0.75 -9.35
CA PRO A 84 -4.23 0.82 -10.24
C PRO A 84 -3.32 1.99 -9.91
N GLY A 85 -2.01 1.79 -10.14
CA GLY A 85 -1.01 2.83 -9.94
C GLY A 85 -0.83 3.34 -8.52
N SER A 86 -1.32 2.60 -7.52
CA SER A 86 -1.14 2.99 -6.11
C SER A 86 0.26 2.65 -5.60
N LEU A 87 0.82 3.55 -4.81
CA LEU A 87 2.11 3.36 -4.13
C LEU A 87 1.90 3.35 -2.62
N ILE A 88 2.17 2.23 -1.99
CA ILE A 88 2.05 2.02 -0.54
C ILE A 88 3.44 1.85 0.05
N ILE A 89 3.79 2.63 1.04
CA ILE A 89 5.11 2.64 1.68
C ILE A 89 4.94 2.59 3.20
N ASP A 90 5.49 1.58 3.87
CA ASP A 90 5.50 1.47 5.34
C ASP A 90 4.15 1.80 6.00
N ALA A 91 3.05 1.30 5.46
CA ALA A 91 1.70 1.68 5.89
C ALA A 91 0.87 0.50 6.37
N GLU A 92 -0.07 0.79 7.26
CA GLU A 92 -1.06 -0.16 7.77
C GLU A 92 -2.45 0.23 7.23
N ILE A 93 -3.10 -0.71 6.54
CA ILE A 93 -4.44 -0.54 5.96
C ILE A 93 -5.35 -1.61 6.57
N GLY A 94 -6.43 -1.18 7.21
CA GLY A 94 -7.44 -2.03 7.82
C GLY A 94 -8.24 -2.84 6.80
N ASN A 95 -9.23 -3.59 7.28
CA ASN A 95 -10.06 -4.45 6.44
C ASN A 95 -11.04 -3.64 5.57
N ASP A 96 -11.52 -4.23 4.49
CA ASP A 96 -12.58 -3.68 3.62
C ASP A 96 -12.25 -2.28 3.05
N ALA A 97 -10.98 -1.91 3.03
CA ALA A 97 -10.55 -0.62 2.53
C ALA A 97 -10.36 -0.61 1.01
N THR A 98 -10.66 0.52 0.40
CA THR A 98 -10.42 0.76 -1.02
C THR A 98 -9.41 1.90 -1.19
N VAL A 99 -8.36 1.67 -1.95
CA VAL A 99 -7.35 2.67 -2.32
C VAL A 99 -7.25 2.75 -3.83
N LEU A 100 -7.42 3.92 -4.41
CA LEU A 100 -7.38 4.12 -5.86
C LEU A 100 -6.34 5.17 -6.23
N MET A 101 -5.41 4.83 -7.15
CA MET A 101 -4.44 5.78 -7.76
C MET A 101 -3.87 6.78 -6.76
N SER A 102 -3.37 6.31 -5.63
CA SER A 102 -2.98 7.17 -4.51
C SER A 102 -1.61 6.78 -3.94
N VAL A 103 -1.00 7.73 -3.26
CA VAL A 103 0.26 7.51 -2.52
C VAL A 103 -0.02 7.49 -1.03
N ILE A 104 0.39 6.40 -0.38
CA ILE A 104 0.24 6.22 1.07
C ILE A 104 1.63 5.93 1.64
N ASN A 105 2.11 6.81 2.51
CA ASN A 105 3.44 6.72 3.09
C ASN A 105 3.38 6.84 4.61
N SER A 106 3.83 5.81 5.31
CA SER A 106 3.94 5.76 6.78
C SER A 106 2.67 6.24 7.49
N ALA A 107 1.52 5.76 7.00
CA ALA A 107 0.19 6.13 7.45
C ALA A 107 -0.58 4.92 8.00
N LYS A 108 -1.57 5.20 8.86
CA LYS A 108 -2.52 4.21 9.35
C LYS A 108 -3.91 4.52 8.82
N ILE A 109 -4.57 3.49 8.32
CA ILE A 109 -5.90 3.58 7.71
C ILE A 109 -6.80 2.55 8.37
N GLY A 110 -7.87 3.00 8.99
CA GLY A 110 -8.87 2.14 9.62
C GLY A 110 -9.71 1.34 8.62
N ASP A 111 -10.54 0.46 9.15
CA ASP A 111 -11.41 -0.41 8.36
C ASP A 111 -12.43 0.39 7.53
N GLY A 112 -12.79 -0.14 6.37
CA GLY A 112 -13.83 0.43 5.51
C GLY A 112 -13.51 1.79 4.88
N CYS A 113 -12.27 2.25 4.96
CA CYS A 113 -11.86 3.53 4.39
C CYS A 113 -11.88 3.52 2.86
N ASN A 114 -12.16 4.68 2.28
CA ASN A 114 -12.14 4.87 0.83
C ASN A 114 -11.19 6.04 0.49
N ILE A 115 -10.08 5.73 -0.18
CA ILE A 115 -8.98 6.65 -0.43
C ILE A 115 -8.79 6.85 -1.93
N GLY A 116 -8.77 8.10 -2.35
CA GLY A 116 -8.49 8.48 -3.73
C GLY A 116 -9.74 8.72 -4.60
N PRO A 117 -9.54 8.84 -5.91
CA PRO A 117 -8.22 8.81 -6.58
C PRO A 117 -7.37 10.06 -6.30
N PHE A 118 -6.06 9.93 -6.55
CA PHE A 118 -5.09 11.03 -6.44
C PHE A 118 -5.01 11.67 -5.04
N ALA A 119 -5.11 10.86 -4.00
CA ALA A 119 -4.86 11.28 -2.63
C ALA A 119 -3.39 11.02 -2.24
N HIS A 120 -2.86 11.84 -1.34
CA HIS A 120 -1.53 11.66 -0.76
C HIS A 120 -1.62 11.65 0.77
N LEU A 121 -1.52 10.46 1.35
CA LEU A 121 -1.38 10.31 2.79
C LEU A 121 0.11 10.26 3.13
N ARG A 122 0.56 11.26 3.84
CA ARG A 122 1.95 11.44 4.26
C ARG A 122 2.20 10.86 5.65
N PRO A 123 3.48 10.79 6.08
CA PRO A 123 3.81 10.22 7.38
C PRO A 123 2.97 10.79 8.54
N GLN A 124 2.58 9.88 9.45
CA GLN A 124 1.75 10.17 10.61
C GLN A 124 0.31 10.62 10.29
N ALA A 125 -0.18 10.36 9.07
CA ALA A 125 -1.62 10.38 8.83
C ALA A 125 -2.26 9.15 9.50
N ASP A 126 -3.30 9.39 10.31
CA ASP A 126 -4.01 8.37 11.08
C ASP A 126 -5.51 8.52 10.84
N LEU A 127 -6.10 7.59 10.10
CA LEU A 127 -7.51 7.61 9.73
C LEU A 127 -8.28 6.57 10.53
N GLY A 128 -9.34 6.99 11.19
CA GLY A 128 -10.32 6.10 11.80
C GLY A 128 -11.08 5.27 10.77
N GLU A 129 -12.06 4.50 11.25
CA GLU A 129 -12.89 3.64 10.38
C GLU A 129 -13.82 4.46 9.47
N ASN A 130 -14.11 3.92 8.28
CA ASN A 130 -15.06 4.48 7.31
C ASN A 130 -14.77 5.93 6.90
N VAL A 131 -13.52 6.36 6.98
CA VAL A 131 -13.09 7.69 6.51
C VAL A 131 -13.04 7.71 4.99
N ARG A 132 -13.44 8.83 4.40
CA ARG A 132 -13.34 9.07 2.95
C ARG A 132 -12.35 10.19 2.68
N ILE A 133 -11.33 9.88 1.90
CA ILE A 133 -10.37 10.85 1.36
C ILE A 133 -10.50 10.85 -0.15
N GLY A 134 -10.95 11.94 -0.71
CA GLY A 134 -11.19 12.05 -2.14
C GLY A 134 -10.01 12.61 -2.93
N ASN A 135 -10.31 13.09 -4.13
CA ASN A 135 -9.30 13.47 -5.09
C ASN A 135 -8.58 14.79 -4.72
N PHE A 136 -7.28 14.78 -4.96
CA PHE A 136 -6.37 15.91 -4.69
C PHE A 136 -6.39 16.36 -3.23
N VAL A 137 -6.48 15.40 -2.32
CA VAL A 137 -6.40 15.63 -0.89
C VAL A 137 -5.05 15.15 -0.37
N GLU A 138 -4.37 16.00 0.37
CA GLU A 138 -3.14 15.65 1.08
C GLU A 138 -3.39 15.68 2.59
N VAL A 139 -2.95 14.62 3.28
CA VAL A 139 -3.02 14.51 4.74
C VAL A 139 -1.63 14.28 5.31
N LYS A 140 -1.21 15.10 6.25
CA LYS A 140 0.12 15.01 6.89
C LYS A 140 -0.02 15.14 8.40
N LYS A 141 0.56 14.22 9.17
CA LYS A 141 0.65 14.31 10.64
C LYS A 141 -0.67 14.75 11.28
N SER A 142 -1.75 14.08 10.89
CA SER A 142 -3.11 14.45 11.28
C SER A 142 -3.93 13.21 11.61
N SER A 143 -4.81 13.33 12.61
CA SER A 143 -5.77 12.29 12.92
C SER A 143 -7.16 12.68 12.41
N ILE A 144 -7.82 11.78 11.70
CA ILE A 144 -9.16 11.98 11.15
C ILE A 144 -10.10 10.94 11.76
N GLY A 145 -11.05 11.38 12.55
CA GLY A 145 -12.00 10.52 13.26
C GLY A 145 -12.93 9.76 12.31
N SER A 146 -13.41 8.61 12.78
CA SER A 146 -14.25 7.69 12.02
C SER A 146 -15.45 8.37 11.38
N GLY A 147 -15.83 7.93 10.17
CA GLY A 147 -16.95 8.43 9.40
C GLY A 147 -16.75 9.81 8.77
N SER A 148 -15.60 10.44 8.98
CA SER A 148 -15.29 11.76 8.44
C SER A 148 -14.96 11.73 6.96
N LYS A 149 -15.15 12.86 6.29
CA LYS A 149 -14.98 13.01 4.84
C LYS A 149 -14.17 14.25 4.52
N VAL A 150 -13.14 14.06 3.70
CA VAL A 150 -12.32 15.10 3.08
C VAL A 150 -12.26 14.80 1.60
N ASN A 151 -13.18 15.34 0.81
CA ASN A 151 -13.42 14.77 -0.52
C ASN A 151 -12.69 15.49 -1.67
N HIS A 152 -12.34 16.77 -1.53
CA HIS A 152 -11.87 17.55 -2.68
C HIS A 152 -10.84 18.61 -2.31
N LEU A 153 -9.71 18.64 -3.09
CA LEU A 153 -8.78 19.78 -3.19
C LEU A 153 -8.39 20.36 -1.82
N SER A 154 -7.99 19.54 -0.86
CA SER A 154 -7.77 20.01 0.51
C SER A 154 -6.40 19.57 1.03
N TYR A 155 -5.81 20.39 1.88
CA TYR A 155 -4.64 20.05 2.67
C TYR A 155 -4.98 19.99 4.16
N ILE A 156 -4.79 18.82 4.76
CA ILE A 156 -5.01 18.59 6.20
C ILE A 156 -3.65 18.28 6.83
N GLY A 157 -3.07 19.28 7.46
CA GLY A 157 -1.75 19.17 8.10
C GLY A 157 -1.82 19.53 9.58
N ASP A 158 -1.08 18.74 10.40
CA ASP A 158 -0.94 18.94 11.85
C ASP A 158 -2.27 19.17 12.58
N ALA A 159 -3.33 18.49 12.14
CA ALA A 159 -4.71 18.70 12.57
C ALA A 159 -5.32 17.46 13.23
N LYS A 160 -6.36 17.68 14.04
CA LYS A 160 -7.18 16.61 14.60
C LYS A 160 -8.65 16.89 14.27
N LEU A 161 -9.24 16.02 13.44
CA LEU A 161 -10.67 16.05 13.11
C LEU A 161 -11.42 15.05 14.00
N GLY A 162 -12.58 15.45 14.49
CA GLY A 162 -13.47 14.59 15.26
C GLY A 162 -14.18 13.54 14.40
N LEU A 163 -15.18 12.90 14.97
CA LEU A 163 -16.00 11.89 14.29
C LEU A 163 -17.00 12.56 13.35
N ASN A 164 -17.31 11.94 12.21
CA ASN A 164 -18.34 12.35 11.27
C ASN A 164 -18.22 13.80 10.76
N VAL A 165 -17.00 14.34 10.73
CA VAL A 165 -16.73 15.68 10.19
C VAL A 165 -16.77 15.64 8.67
N ASN A 166 -17.42 16.61 8.05
CA ASN A 166 -17.37 16.81 6.61
C ASN A 166 -16.60 18.10 6.30
N VAL A 167 -15.43 17.94 5.67
CA VAL A 167 -14.55 19.06 5.28
C VAL A 167 -14.95 19.55 3.90
N GLY A 168 -15.19 20.85 3.79
CA GLY A 168 -15.50 21.50 2.51
C GLY A 168 -14.31 21.51 1.53
N ALA A 169 -14.60 21.60 0.25
CA ALA A 169 -13.57 21.67 -0.79
C ALA A 169 -12.68 22.92 -0.62
N GLY A 170 -11.40 22.78 -0.94
CA GLY A 170 -10.43 23.86 -0.86
C GLY A 170 -9.97 24.21 0.56
N THR A 171 -10.27 23.39 1.55
CA THR A 171 -9.83 23.62 2.93
C THR A 171 -8.32 23.41 3.06
N ILE A 172 -7.65 24.36 3.70
CA ILE A 172 -6.24 24.29 4.06
C ILE A 172 -6.12 24.55 5.55
N THR A 173 -5.61 23.55 6.29
CA THR A 173 -5.22 23.78 7.69
C THR A 173 -3.82 24.37 7.71
N ALA A 174 -3.68 25.55 8.32
CA ALA A 174 -2.37 26.18 8.48
C ALA A 174 -1.59 25.52 9.62
N ASN A 175 -0.31 25.27 9.40
CA ASN A 175 0.64 24.73 10.38
C ASN A 175 1.96 25.47 10.33
#